data_f4d7fa074e32d4ac9d7bcfd29cce345e
#
_entry.id   f4d7fa074e32d4ac9d7bcfd29cce345e
#
_cell.length_a   1.000
_cell.length_b   1.000
_cell.length_c   1.000
_cell.angle_alpha   90.00
_cell.angle_beta   90.00
_cell.angle_gamma   90.00
#
_symmetry.space_group_name_H-M   'P 1'
#
loop_
_entity.id
_entity.type
_entity.pdbx_description
1 polymer ?
#
loop_
_entity_poly.entity_id
_entity_poly.type
_entity_poly.pdbx_seq_one_letter_code
_entity_poly.pdbx_strand_id
1 'polypeptide(L)'
;MPTEGHPPLPDWIENSYLLLERYLCEQADQDSFTHHQATELIAEANPEFGDTDIDHALDYLLNRGWLYKLDERLFITELQCAKFDESAE
;
A
#
# COMPACT_ATOMS: atom_id res chain seq x y z
N MET A 1 4.06 15.47 17.65
CA MET A 1 3.89 15.08 17.62
C MET A 1 3.38 14.23 17.66
N PRO A 2 3.24 13.75 17.74
CA PRO A 2 2.72 12.97 17.92
C PRO A 2 2.33 12.02 17.41
N THR A 3 2.31 11.32 17.31
CA THR A 3 2.17 10.49 16.81
C THR A 3 1.43 9.65 17.03
N GLU A 4 0.87 9.21 17.04
CA GLU A 4 0.11 8.60 17.23
C GLU A 4 -0.06 7.39 17.03
N GLY A 5 -0.42 6.57 16.95
CA GLY A 5 -0.73 5.29 16.84
C GLY A 5 0.17 4.43 16.09
N HIS A 6 0.60 4.80 14.98
CA HIS A 6 1.41 3.98 14.15
C HIS A 6 2.87 4.33 14.22
N PRO A 7 3.73 3.34 14.25
CA PRO A 7 5.14 3.64 14.23
C PRO A 7 5.49 4.18 12.86
N PRO A 8 6.52 4.98 12.75
CA PRO A 8 6.89 5.55 11.49
C PRO A 8 7.36 4.47 10.52
N LEU A 9 7.10 4.63 9.27
CA LEU A 9 7.54 3.70 8.26
C LEU A 9 8.81 4.25 7.60
N PRO A 10 9.70 3.38 7.18
CA PRO A 10 10.83 3.83 6.37
C PRO A 10 10.28 4.50 5.13
N ASP A 11 10.95 5.53 4.65
CA ASP A 11 10.48 6.29 3.51
C ASP A 11 10.13 5.43 2.31
N TRP A 12 10.98 4.49 1.98
CA TRP A 12 10.74 3.69 0.79
C TRP A 12 9.55 2.75 0.95
N ILE A 13 9.28 2.30 2.17
CA ILE A 13 8.14 1.44 2.41
C ILE A 13 6.88 2.30 2.42
N GLU A 14 6.98 3.50 2.96
CA GLU A 14 5.84 4.39 2.98
C GLU A 14 5.46 4.76 1.55
N ASN A 15 6.43 5.03 0.70
CA ASN A 15 6.15 5.37 -0.69
C ASN A 15 5.47 4.19 -1.38
N SER A 16 5.89 2.97 -1.08
CA SER A 16 5.27 1.80 -1.67
C SER A 16 3.82 1.69 -1.20
N TYR A 17 3.57 1.95 0.07
CA TYR A 17 2.23 1.87 0.61
C TYR A 17 1.33 2.91 -0.05
N LEU A 18 1.83 4.14 -0.21
CA LEU A 18 1.03 5.19 -0.82
C LEU A 18 0.71 4.87 -2.28
N LEU A 19 1.64 4.22 -2.96
CA LEU A 19 1.42 3.83 -4.34
C LEU A 19 0.28 2.83 -4.42
N LEU A 20 0.26 1.85 -3.50
CA LEU A 20 -0.79 0.85 -3.50
C LEU A 20 -2.13 1.48 -3.14
N GLU A 21 -2.13 2.42 -2.21
CA GLU A 21 -3.33 3.08 -1.80
C GLU A 21 -3.92 3.84 -2.98
N ARG A 22 -3.06 4.59 -3.69
CA ARG A 22 -3.53 5.34 -4.82
C ARG A 22 -4.07 4.43 -5.91
N TYR A 23 -3.42 3.31 -6.13
CA TYR A 23 -3.88 2.38 -7.15
C TYR A 23 -5.31 1.93 -6.84
N LEU A 24 -5.59 1.55 -5.60
CA LEU A 24 -6.92 1.11 -5.26
C LEU A 24 -7.93 2.23 -5.33
N CYS A 25 -7.53 3.43 -4.98
CA CYS A 25 -8.45 4.54 -5.05
C CYS A 25 -8.84 4.87 -6.48
N GLU A 26 -7.96 4.57 -7.41
CA GLU A 26 -8.25 4.84 -8.81
C GLU A 26 -9.02 3.71 -9.48
N GLN A 27 -9.12 2.54 -8.84
CA GLN A 27 -9.82 1.41 -9.42
C GLN A 27 -11.16 1.28 -8.76
N ALA A 28 -12.16 1.85 -9.37
CA ALA A 28 -13.48 1.88 -8.79
C ALA A 28 -14.03 0.48 -8.51
N ASP A 29 -13.66 -0.48 -9.28
CA ASP A 29 -14.16 -1.81 -9.12
C ASP A 29 -13.39 -2.68 -8.18
N GLN A 30 -12.23 -2.28 -7.73
CA GLN A 30 -11.41 -3.12 -6.91
C GLN A 30 -11.13 -2.53 -5.57
N ASP A 31 -11.09 -3.34 -4.53
CA ASP A 31 -10.73 -2.88 -3.22
C ASP A 31 -9.57 -3.72 -2.69
N SER A 32 -8.95 -4.52 -3.54
CA SER A 32 -7.83 -5.34 -3.13
C SER A 32 -6.94 -5.66 -4.31
N PHE A 33 -5.80 -6.25 -4.05
CA PHE A 33 -4.90 -6.65 -5.13
C PHE A 33 -4.21 -7.94 -4.70
N THR A 34 -3.64 -8.66 -5.67
CA THR A 34 -2.91 -9.87 -5.35
C THR A 34 -1.48 -9.47 -5.02
N HIS A 35 -0.73 -10.38 -4.44
CA HIS A 35 0.66 -10.14 -4.13
C HIS A 35 1.41 -9.83 -5.42
N HIS A 36 1.09 -10.52 -6.51
CA HIS A 36 1.73 -10.30 -7.78
C HIS A 36 1.44 -8.90 -8.30
N GLN A 37 0.22 -8.43 -8.18
CA GLN A 37 -0.14 -7.10 -8.64
C GLN A 37 0.60 -6.05 -7.82
N ALA A 38 0.68 -6.26 -6.51
CA ALA A 38 1.38 -5.32 -5.65
C ALA A 38 2.85 -5.27 -6.03
N THR A 39 3.45 -6.42 -6.29
CA THR A 39 4.84 -6.48 -6.67
C THR A 39 5.08 -5.73 -7.96
N GLU A 40 4.22 -5.92 -8.94
CA GLU A 40 4.39 -5.26 -10.20
C GLU A 40 4.23 -3.75 -10.09
N LEU A 41 3.28 -3.30 -9.30
CA LEU A 41 3.05 -1.88 -9.14
C LEU A 41 4.26 -1.21 -8.52
N ILE A 42 4.82 -1.82 -7.49
CA ILE A 42 5.96 -1.26 -6.83
C ILE A 42 7.18 -1.30 -7.74
N ALA A 43 7.36 -2.39 -8.47
CA ALA A 43 8.49 -2.53 -9.35
C ALA A 43 8.47 -1.50 -10.47
N GLU A 44 7.32 -1.21 -11.00
CA GLU A 44 7.20 -0.26 -12.06
C GLU A 44 7.56 1.14 -11.60
N ALA A 45 7.16 1.49 -10.40
CA ALA A 45 7.45 2.82 -9.88
C ALA A 45 8.87 2.92 -9.38
N ASN A 46 9.48 1.80 -9.00
CA ASN A 46 10.81 1.80 -8.42
C ASN A 46 11.67 0.72 -9.06
N PRO A 47 12.09 0.92 -10.28
CA PRO A 47 12.84 -0.11 -11.02
C PRO A 47 14.11 -0.57 -10.33
N GLU A 48 14.63 0.22 -9.42
CA GLU A 48 15.83 -0.15 -8.74
C GLU A 48 15.60 -1.18 -7.64
N PHE A 49 14.36 -1.46 -7.30
CA PHE A 49 14.08 -2.41 -6.23
C PHE A 49 14.07 -3.80 -6.82
N GLY A 50 14.64 -4.76 -6.12
CA GLY A 50 14.56 -6.15 -6.52
C GLY A 50 13.36 -6.81 -5.89
N ASP A 51 13.08 -8.03 -6.27
CA ASP A 51 11.97 -8.77 -5.74
C ASP A 51 12.07 -8.90 -4.23
N THR A 52 13.24 -9.09 -3.71
CA THR A 52 13.42 -9.25 -2.28
C THR A 52 13.03 -7.97 -1.54
N ASP A 53 13.37 -6.83 -2.11
CA ASP A 53 13.06 -5.57 -1.48
C ASP A 53 11.55 -5.38 -1.43
N ILE A 54 10.88 -5.71 -2.50
CA ILE A 54 9.45 -5.53 -2.58
C ILE A 54 8.75 -6.49 -1.61
N ASP A 55 9.22 -7.73 -1.53
CA ASP A 55 8.65 -8.69 -0.64
C ASP A 55 8.83 -8.20 0.79
N HIS A 56 9.98 -7.61 1.11
CA HIS A 56 10.24 -7.12 2.44
C HIS A 56 9.26 -5.99 2.77
N ALA A 57 9.02 -5.10 1.83
CA ALA A 57 8.12 -3.99 2.05
C ALA A 57 6.70 -4.49 2.33
N LEU A 58 6.23 -5.43 1.52
CA LEU A 58 4.89 -5.94 1.70
C LEU A 58 4.76 -6.70 3.02
N ASP A 59 5.79 -7.46 3.39
CA ASP A 59 5.76 -8.21 4.61
C ASP A 59 5.78 -7.24 5.79
N TYR A 60 6.53 -6.18 5.70
CA TYR A 60 6.61 -5.18 6.74
C TYR A 60 5.22 -4.56 6.95
N LEU A 61 4.57 -4.20 5.87
CA LEU A 61 3.25 -3.59 5.96
C LEU A 61 2.21 -4.56 6.54
N LEU A 62 2.31 -5.81 6.17
CA LEU A 62 1.39 -6.81 6.69
C LEU A 62 1.63 -7.02 8.18
N ASN A 63 2.87 -7.10 8.60
CA ASN A 63 3.19 -7.33 9.98
C ASN A 63 2.84 -6.16 10.88
N ARG A 64 2.81 -4.97 10.33
CA ARG A 64 2.49 -3.79 11.11
C ARG A 64 1.01 -3.42 11.06
N GLY A 65 0.22 -4.20 10.33
CA GLY A 65 -1.21 -3.93 10.27
C GLY A 65 -1.67 -2.90 9.27
N TRP A 66 -0.77 -2.43 8.40
CA TRP A 66 -1.15 -1.48 7.39
C TRP A 66 -1.90 -2.18 6.26
N LEU A 67 -1.57 -3.47 6.04
CA LEU A 67 -2.26 -4.29 5.06
C LEU A 67 -2.72 -5.57 5.75
N TYR A 68 -3.70 -6.23 5.18
CA TYR A 68 -4.07 -7.56 5.68
C TYR A 68 -4.33 -8.47 4.49
N LYS A 69 -4.21 -9.77 4.69
CA LYS A 69 -4.36 -10.73 3.62
C LYS A 69 -5.57 -11.60 3.86
N LEU A 70 -6.37 -11.78 2.83
CA LEU A 70 -7.54 -12.61 2.92
C LEU A 70 -7.74 -13.30 1.60
N ASP A 71 -7.78 -14.62 1.57
CA ASP A 71 -7.98 -15.40 0.37
C ASP A 71 -6.97 -15.05 -0.70
N GLU A 72 -5.73 -14.88 -0.30
CA GLU A 72 -4.66 -14.57 -1.22
C GLU A 72 -4.75 -13.20 -1.87
N ARG A 73 -5.54 -12.33 -1.31
CA ARG A 73 -5.60 -10.96 -1.79
C ARG A 73 -5.21 -10.05 -0.64
N LEU A 74 -4.61 -8.93 -1.00
CA LEU A 74 -4.15 -7.98 -0.01
C LEU A 74 -5.10 -6.79 0.02
N PHE A 75 -5.43 -6.35 1.22
CA PHE A 75 -6.32 -5.22 1.39
C PHE A 75 -5.62 -4.18 2.25
N ILE A 76 -5.93 -2.94 2.05
CA ILE A 76 -5.39 -1.87 2.87
C ILE A 76 -6.33 -1.69 4.05
N THR A 77 -5.79 -1.77 5.25
CA THR A 77 -6.58 -1.73 6.46
C THR A 77 -7.43 -0.47 6.57
N GLU A 78 -6.85 0.67 6.25
CA GLU A 78 -7.61 1.90 6.33
C GLU A 78 -7.53 2.67 5.05
N LEU A 79 -8.18 2.19 4.01
CA LEU A 79 -8.17 2.85 2.72
C LEU A 79 -9.02 4.10 2.82
N GLN A 80 -8.45 5.23 2.49
CA GLN A 80 -9.16 6.49 2.61
C GLN A 80 -9.21 7.23 1.30
N CYS A 81 -9.96 6.74 0.38
CA CYS A 81 -10.10 7.38 -0.91
C CYS A 81 -11.02 8.58 -0.85
N ALA A 82 -11.88 8.58 0.08
CA ALA A 82 -12.86 9.65 0.17
C ALA A 82 -12.25 11.00 0.28
N LYS A 83 -11.05 11.12 0.84
CA LYS A 83 -10.49 12.42 0.97
C LYS A 83 -10.23 13.06 -0.35
N PHE A 84 -10.19 12.31 -1.42
CA PHE A 84 -9.96 12.92 -2.71
C PHE A 84 -11.25 13.57 -3.17
N ASP A 85 -12.36 13.07 -2.80
CA ASP A 85 -13.60 13.62 -3.22
C ASP A 85 -13.80 14.92 -2.57
N GLU A 86 -13.37 15.09 -1.37
CA GLU A 86 -13.53 16.27 -0.77
C GLU A 86 -12.89 17.32 -1.40
N SER A 87 -11.70 17.11 -1.86
CA SER A 87 -11.03 18.16 -2.50
C SER A 87 -11.75 18.61 -3.69
N ALA A 88 -12.53 17.83 -4.25
CA ALA A 88 -13.20 18.19 -5.43
C ALA A 88 -14.19 19.23 -5.17
N GLU A 89 -14.59 19.38 -4.01
CA GLU A 89 -15.54 20.26 -3.79
C GLU A 89 -15.19 21.41 -3.55
#